data_faca1974672f116a238fd8109e715a9a
#
_entry.id   faca1974672f116a238fd8109e715a9a
#
_cell.length_a   1.000
_cell.length_b   1.000
_cell.length_c   1.000
_cell.angle_alpha   90.00
_cell.angle_beta   90.00
_cell.angle_gamma   90.00
#
_symmetry.space_group_name_H-M   'P 1'
#
loop_
_entity.id
_entity.type
_entity.pdbx_description
1 polymer ?
#
loop_
_entity_poly.entity_id
_entity_poly.type
_entity_poly.pdbx_seq_one_letter_code
_entity_poly.pdbx_strand_id
1 'polypeptide(L)'
;MKRLLSTVFFSVLTTCCMVACGSQETDATDAADKTTGQNEPTAKEWNQGVVGWNLGNQFECSAPGQDGESMQIGMADNSIKAETAWGNPVVTKKVIKAVKEAGFNAVRIPVRWQCHITNAAAMSIDKAWMARIKEVVGWCLQNDLKVIINTHHDKWLEGRPTNEYKEENNQKLALLWLNIASEFASYDYRVAFAGTNEVHVRDNWGKPTAENLAVQNSYNQTFIDVVRATGGNNAKRHLIVQTYVCNPDFGLYNGDFIIPTDAENGGLDYVSVEFHYYTPWDYAGECKYNYWGEPYKSKGEASPNDEKSMTEFFDNVGRPGA
;
A
#
# COMPACT_ATOMS: atom_id res chain seq x y z
N MET A 1 -6.74 27.60 -39.13
CA MET A 1 -5.75 27.60 -38.05
C MET A 1 -5.50 26.15 -37.65
N LYS A 2 -4.34 25.62 -38.03
CA LYS A 2 -3.97 24.20 -37.84
C LYS A 2 -3.41 24.01 -36.44
N ARG A 3 -3.94 23.04 -35.70
CA ARG A 3 -3.39 22.58 -34.42
C ARG A 3 -2.21 21.66 -34.70
N LEU A 4 -1.03 21.99 -34.17
CA LEU A 4 0.11 21.08 -34.10
C LEU A 4 -0.09 20.14 -32.90
N LEU A 5 -0.20 18.85 -33.18
CA LEU A 5 0.04 17.81 -32.20
C LEU A 5 1.56 17.53 -32.12
N SER A 6 2.12 17.72 -30.95
CA SER A 6 3.52 17.36 -30.66
C SER A 6 3.56 15.97 -30.12
N THR A 7 3.99 15.01 -30.91
CA THR A 7 4.24 13.63 -30.53
C THR A 7 5.68 13.54 -30.03
N VAL A 8 5.86 13.24 -28.74
CA VAL A 8 7.18 12.99 -28.17
C VAL A 8 7.48 11.50 -28.29
N PHE A 9 8.42 11.16 -29.18
CA PHE A 9 9.00 9.82 -29.27
C PHE A 9 10.14 9.67 -28.24
N PHE A 10 10.02 8.74 -27.30
CA PHE A 10 11.14 8.29 -26.50
C PHE A 10 11.86 7.14 -27.22
N SER A 11 13.09 7.42 -27.65
CA SER A 11 14.01 6.41 -28.18
C SER A 11 14.85 5.87 -27.03
N VAL A 12 14.66 4.60 -26.68
CA VAL A 12 15.51 3.90 -25.72
C VAL A 12 16.72 3.33 -26.46
N LEU A 13 17.89 3.89 -26.19
CA LEU A 13 19.16 3.37 -26.69
C LEU A 13 19.68 2.28 -25.74
N THR A 14 19.68 1.03 -26.18
CA THR A 14 20.22 -0.09 -25.45
C THR A 14 21.74 -0.11 -25.64
N THR A 15 22.51 0.23 -24.62
CA THR A 15 23.95 0.01 -24.61
C THR A 15 24.26 -1.18 -23.72
N CYS A 16 24.66 -2.28 -24.35
CA CYS A 16 25.12 -3.50 -23.69
C CYS A 16 26.58 -3.29 -23.32
N CYS A 17 26.92 -3.22 -22.02
CA CYS A 17 28.31 -3.37 -21.54
C CYS A 17 28.40 -4.65 -20.71
N MET A 18 29.03 -5.67 -21.31
CA MET A 18 29.51 -6.81 -20.54
C MET A 18 30.80 -6.41 -19.81
N VAL A 19 30.78 -6.57 -18.48
CA VAL A 19 32.02 -6.69 -17.70
C VAL A 19 31.88 -7.91 -16.83
N ALA A 20 32.73 -8.89 -17.10
CA ALA A 20 32.90 -10.07 -16.26
C ALA A 20 33.84 -9.74 -15.11
N CYS A 21 33.55 -10.23 -13.95
CA CYS A 21 34.43 -10.94 -13.01
C CYS A 21 34.15 -10.63 -11.54
N GLY A 22 34.07 -11.66 -10.74
CA GLY A 22 34.28 -11.59 -9.29
C GLY A 22 33.14 -12.13 -8.44
N SER A 23 33.18 -13.44 -8.20
CA SER A 23 32.35 -14.17 -7.26
C SER A 23 32.50 -13.65 -5.83
N GLN A 24 31.42 -13.18 -5.25
CA GLN A 24 31.15 -13.31 -3.82
C GLN A 24 29.67 -13.68 -3.67
N GLU A 25 29.46 -14.88 -3.16
CA GLU A 25 28.16 -15.42 -2.80
C GLU A 25 27.54 -14.52 -1.72
N THR A 26 26.43 -13.88 -2.07
CA THR A 26 25.51 -13.32 -1.11
C THR A 26 24.17 -14.03 -1.23
N ASP A 27 23.80 -14.73 -0.19
CA ASP A 27 22.60 -15.57 -0.01
C ASP A 27 21.23 -14.85 -0.13
N ALA A 28 21.10 -13.89 -1.02
CA ALA A 28 19.86 -13.10 -1.17
C ALA A 28 19.10 -13.36 -2.48
N THR A 29 19.55 -14.27 -3.36
CA THR A 29 19.02 -14.38 -4.73
C THR A 29 18.15 -15.60 -5.03
N ASP A 30 17.91 -16.51 -4.08
CA ASP A 30 17.19 -17.77 -4.37
C ASP A 30 15.66 -17.74 -4.18
N ALA A 31 15.05 -16.63 -3.84
CA ALA A 31 13.59 -16.54 -3.71
C ALA A 31 12.85 -16.14 -5.00
N ALA A 32 13.57 -15.76 -6.06
CA ALA A 32 12.98 -15.15 -7.25
C ALA A 32 12.67 -16.12 -8.40
N ASP A 33 13.06 -17.40 -8.32
CA ASP A 33 12.93 -18.29 -9.49
C ASP A 33 12.36 -19.67 -9.13
N LYS A 34 11.04 -19.79 -9.11
CA LYS A 34 10.34 -21.10 -9.21
C LYS A 34 8.87 -21.08 -9.59
N THR A 35 8.34 -20.08 -10.31
CA THR A 35 6.94 -20.16 -10.79
C THR A 35 6.71 -19.60 -12.20
N THR A 36 7.56 -19.93 -13.14
CA THR A 36 7.22 -19.76 -14.57
C THR A 36 6.28 -20.89 -14.99
N GLY A 37 4.97 -20.63 -14.99
CA GLY A 37 3.98 -21.57 -15.53
C GLY A 37 2.69 -21.76 -14.76
N GLN A 38 2.52 -21.20 -13.58
CA GLN A 38 1.22 -21.17 -12.90
C GLN A 38 0.46 -19.90 -13.31
N ASN A 39 -0.84 -20.04 -13.59
CA ASN A 39 -1.71 -18.86 -13.76
C ASN A 39 -1.65 -18.02 -12.47
N GLU A 40 -1.38 -16.72 -12.61
CA GLU A 40 -1.46 -15.79 -11.50
C GLU A 40 -2.87 -15.83 -10.88
N PRO A 41 -3.02 -15.94 -9.55
CA PRO A 41 -4.34 -15.96 -8.94
C PRO A 41 -5.04 -14.63 -9.12
N THR A 42 -6.34 -14.66 -9.40
CA THR A 42 -7.18 -13.46 -9.37
C THR A 42 -7.18 -12.82 -7.98
N ALA A 43 -7.59 -11.56 -7.87
CA ALA A 43 -7.70 -10.86 -6.59
C ALA A 43 -8.64 -11.63 -5.61
N LYS A 44 -9.71 -12.23 -6.13
CA LYS A 44 -10.61 -13.07 -5.33
C LYS A 44 -9.89 -14.30 -4.76
N GLU A 45 -9.14 -15.01 -5.59
CA GLU A 45 -8.37 -16.18 -5.15
C GLU A 45 -7.23 -15.78 -4.22
N TRP A 46 -6.58 -14.63 -4.50
CA TRP A 46 -5.53 -14.09 -3.64
C TRP A 46 -6.07 -13.79 -2.23
N ASN A 47 -7.27 -13.19 -2.14
CA ASN A 47 -7.89 -12.81 -0.87
C ASN A 47 -8.54 -13.98 -0.12
N GLN A 48 -8.77 -15.10 -0.80
CA GLN A 48 -9.47 -16.24 -0.17
C GLN A 48 -8.69 -16.78 1.02
N GLY A 49 -9.35 -16.80 2.20
CA GLY A 49 -8.79 -17.31 3.43
C GLY A 49 -7.59 -16.52 3.98
N VAL A 50 -7.40 -15.29 3.53
CA VAL A 50 -6.31 -14.45 4.06
C VAL A 50 -6.66 -13.96 5.46
N VAL A 51 -5.76 -14.25 6.39
CA VAL A 51 -5.72 -13.67 7.74
C VAL A 51 -4.35 -13.05 7.92
N GLY A 52 -4.29 -11.72 7.94
CA GLY A 52 -3.04 -10.96 7.91
C GLY A 52 -2.67 -10.34 9.24
N TRP A 53 -1.38 -10.07 9.39
CA TRP A 53 -0.80 -9.24 10.43
C TRP A 53 -0.32 -7.93 9.83
N ASN A 54 -0.67 -6.80 10.45
CA ASN A 54 -0.13 -5.50 10.06
C ASN A 54 1.19 -5.24 10.81
N LEU A 55 2.29 -5.15 10.08
CA LEU A 55 3.62 -4.84 10.63
C LEU A 55 3.74 -3.33 10.84
N GLY A 56 2.88 -2.80 11.71
CA GLY A 56 2.74 -1.38 11.99
C GLY A 56 3.78 -0.83 12.96
N ASN A 57 3.96 0.50 12.94
CA ASN A 57 4.95 1.24 13.70
C ASN A 57 6.38 0.77 13.43
N GLN A 58 6.67 0.49 12.16
CA GLN A 58 7.97 0.05 11.68
C GLN A 58 8.43 0.92 10.50
N PHE A 59 8.02 0.56 9.28
CA PHE A 59 8.51 1.21 8.06
C PHE A 59 7.72 2.48 7.69
N GLU A 60 6.57 2.73 8.32
CA GLU A 60 5.82 3.99 8.22
C GLU A 60 6.28 5.04 9.25
N CYS A 61 7.19 4.67 10.14
CA CYS A 61 7.72 5.59 11.14
C CYS A 61 8.52 6.74 10.53
N SER A 62 8.58 7.84 11.26
CA SER A 62 9.46 8.97 10.99
C SER A 62 10.20 9.37 12.26
N ALA A 63 11.47 9.74 12.12
CA ALA A 63 12.22 10.31 13.23
C ALA A 63 11.65 11.68 13.62
N PRO A 64 11.91 12.17 14.85
CA PRO A 64 11.50 13.52 15.26
C PRO A 64 11.98 14.57 14.26
N GLY A 65 11.06 15.45 13.82
CA GLY A 65 11.32 16.44 12.79
C GLY A 65 11.16 15.95 11.35
N GLN A 66 10.85 14.67 11.16
CA GLN A 66 10.56 14.04 9.85
C GLN A 66 9.08 13.69 9.69
N ASP A 67 8.20 14.26 10.47
CA ASP A 67 6.76 13.97 10.53
C ASP A 67 5.97 14.41 9.30
N GLY A 68 6.65 14.85 8.27
CA GLY A 68 6.12 14.92 6.94
C GLY A 68 5.88 16.30 6.38
N GLU A 69 5.54 17.32 7.17
CA GLU A 69 5.28 18.64 6.62
C GLU A 69 6.52 19.52 6.50
N SER A 70 7.41 19.40 7.46
CA SER A 70 8.70 20.06 7.44
C SER A 70 9.75 19.31 6.61
N MET A 71 9.49 18.06 6.25
CA MET A 71 10.41 17.27 5.45
C MET A 71 10.21 17.53 3.97
N GLN A 72 11.23 18.07 3.34
CA GLN A 72 11.24 18.22 1.89
C GLN A 72 11.57 16.89 1.22
N ILE A 73 10.74 16.47 0.27
CA ILE A 73 11.06 15.34 -0.60
C ILE A 73 12.41 15.59 -1.28
N GLY A 74 13.30 14.60 -1.26
CA GLY A 74 14.67 14.74 -1.78
C GLY A 74 15.72 14.98 -0.69
N MET A 75 15.31 15.15 0.57
CA MET A 75 16.19 15.23 1.74
C MET A 75 16.08 13.91 2.53
N ALA A 76 16.44 12.80 1.89
CA ALA A 76 16.33 11.49 2.51
C ALA A 76 17.18 11.40 3.78
N ASP A 77 16.56 10.89 4.82
CA ASP A 77 17.33 10.28 5.91
C ASP A 77 17.73 8.87 5.46
N ASN A 78 18.97 8.71 5.07
CA ASN A 78 19.54 7.42 4.65
C ASN A 78 19.68 6.44 5.82
N SER A 79 19.12 6.77 6.98
CA SER A 79 19.16 5.94 8.17
C SER A 79 18.01 4.97 8.21
N ILE A 80 18.29 3.67 8.27
CA ILE A 80 17.30 2.65 8.59
C ILE A 80 16.79 2.75 10.04
N LYS A 81 17.32 3.68 10.85
CA LYS A 81 16.84 3.94 12.22
C LYS A 81 15.41 4.46 12.27
N ALA A 82 14.87 4.97 11.17
CA ALA A 82 13.46 5.31 11.07
C ALA A 82 12.57 4.13 11.48
N GLU A 83 12.96 2.90 11.17
CA GLU A 83 12.26 1.67 11.55
C GLU A 83 11.96 1.56 13.05
N THR A 84 12.74 2.19 13.91
CA THR A 84 12.59 2.13 15.38
C THR A 84 12.13 3.43 16.01
N ALA A 85 11.82 4.44 15.19
CA ALA A 85 11.59 5.81 15.68
C ALA A 85 10.37 5.94 16.59
N TRP A 86 9.39 5.06 16.46
CA TRP A 86 8.17 5.06 17.30
C TRP A 86 8.22 4.00 18.41
N GLY A 87 9.40 3.51 18.76
CA GLY A 87 9.64 2.68 19.95
C GLY A 87 9.60 1.17 19.72
N ASN A 88 9.26 0.69 18.54
CA ASN A 88 9.37 -0.73 18.23
C ASN A 88 10.83 -1.14 18.01
N PRO A 89 11.22 -2.37 18.36
CA PRO A 89 12.54 -2.90 18.04
C PRO A 89 12.65 -3.18 16.53
N VAL A 90 13.88 -3.26 16.01
CA VAL A 90 14.15 -3.67 14.64
C VAL A 90 13.49 -5.02 14.35
N VAL A 91 12.78 -5.10 13.22
CA VAL A 91 12.15 -6.35 12.76
C VAL A 91 13.21 -7.41 12.47
N THR A 92 12.94 -8.62 12.88
CA THR A 92 13.84 -9.76 12.67
C THR A 92 13.13 -10.94 12.02
N LYS A 93 13.89 -11.86 11.43
CA LYS A 93 13.33 -13.14 10.94
C LYS A 93 12.51 -13.89 11.99
N LYS A 94 12.85 -13.75 13.27
CA LYS A 94 12.12 -14.38 14.38
C LYS A 94 10.71 -13.81 14.53
N VAL A 95 10.54 -12.50 14.36
CA VAL A 95 9.23 -11.85 14.41
C VAL A 95 8.35 -12.38 13.27
N ILE A 96 8.86 -12.39 12.03
CA ILE A 96 8.11 -12.89 10.87
C ILE A 96 7.74 -14.37 11.05
N LYS A 97 8.67 -15.19 11.54
CA LYS A 97 8.39 -16.59 11.85
C LYS A 97 7.29 -16.75 12.92
N ALA A 98 7.33 -15.94 13.99
CA ALA A 98 6.32 -15.97 15.04
C ALA A 98 4.93 -15.56 14.50
N VAL A 99 4.84 -14.60 13.59
CA VAL A 99 3.59 -14.24 12.90
C VAL A 99 3.02 -15.45 12.14
N LYS A 100 3.84 -16.18 11.39
CA LYS A 100 3.42 -17.43 10.73
C LYS A 100 2.96 -18.49 11.70
N GLU A 101 3.73 -18.72 12.77
CA GLU A 101 3.42 -19.71 13.82
C GLU A 101 2.15 -19.37 14.60
N ALA A 102 1.79 -18.09 14.69
CA ALA A 102 0.53 -17.64 15.26
C ALA A 102 -0.70 -17.89 14.35
N GLY A 103 -0.49 -18.43 13.15
CA GLY A 103 -1.56 -18.82 12.23
C GLY A 103 -1.89 -17.78 11.14
N PHE A 104 -1.17 -16.66 11.09
CA PHE A 104 -1.33 -15.68 9.99
C PHE A 104 -0.72 -16.23 8.70
N ASN A 105 -1.31 -15.83 7.56
CA ASN A 105 -0.84 -16.23 6.23
C ASN A 105 -0.52 -15.03 5.33
N ALA A 106 -0.63 -13.81 5.85
CA ALA A 106 -0.24 -12.57 5.17
C ALA A 106 0.35 -11.55 6.14
N VAL A 107 1.21 -10.66 5.62
CA VAL A 107 1.75 -9.50 6.34
C VAL A 107 1.53 -8.26 5.49
N ARG A 108 0.88 -7.23 6.04
CA ARG A 108 0.87 -5.89 5.46
C ARG A 108 2.04 -5.11 6.03
N ILE A 109 2.85 -4.54 5.17
CA ILE A 109 4.03 -3.74 5.50
C ILE A 109 3.73 -2.28 5.13
N PRO A 110 3.23 -1.46 6.07
CA PRO A 110 3.08 -0.02 5.84
C PRO A 110 4.45 0.63 5.63
N VAL A 111 4.59 1.47 4.59
CA VAL A 111 5.86 2.12 4.29
C VAL A 111 5.65 3.61 4.02
N ARG A 112 6.36 4.45 4.77
CA ARG A 112 6.53 5.86 4.45
C ARG A 112 7.73 6.03 3.54
N TRP A 113 7.47 6.46 2.32
CA TRP A 113 8.51 6.64 1.32
C TRP A 113 9.10 8.05 1.32
N GLN A 114 8.29 9.05 1.66
CA GLN A 114 8.67 10.47 1.66
C GLN A 114 10.01 10.74 2.36
N CYS A 115 10.21 10.10 3.52
CA CYS A 115 11.42 10.26 4.33
C CYS A 115 12.68 9.66 3.69
N HIS A 116 12.54 8.87 2.65
CA HIS A 116 13.60 8.12 2.00
C HIS A 116 13.76 8.45 0.51
N ILE A 117 13.20 9.57 0.05
CA ILE A 117 13.38 10.06 -1.32
C ILE A 117 14.68 10.85 -1.43
N THR A 118 15.59 10.37 -2.28
CA THR A 118 16.91 10.99 -2.52
C THR A 118 16.91 12.01 -3.66
N ASN A 119 15.95 11.89 -4.58
CA ASN A 119 15.77 12.82 -5.71
C ASN A 119 14.28 13.09 -5.90
N ALA A 120 13.84 14.31 -5.60
CA ALA A 120 12.44 14.71 -5.68
C ALA A 120 11.87 14.67 -7.11
N ALA A 121 12.67 15.05 -8.11
CA ALA A 121 12.19 15.10 -9.51
C ALA A 121 11.93 13.71 -10.11
N ALA A 122 12.65 12.69 -9.63
CA ALA A 122 12.50 11.32 -10.09
C ALA A 122 11.81 10.42 -9.05
N MET A 123 11.46 10.94 -7.88
CA MET A 123 10.97 10.18 -6.71
C MET A 123 11.85 8.95 -6.40
N SER A 124 13.18 9.12 -6.57
CA SER A 124 14.14 8.04 -6.36
C SER A 124 14.25 7.68 -4.89
N ILE A 125 14.10 6.41 -4.58
CA ILE A 125 14.14 5.89 -3.21
C ILE A 125 15.58 5.58 -2.80
N ASP A 126 15.92 5.82 -1.54
CA ASP A 126 17.20 5.41 -0.96
C ASP A 126 17.40 3.90 -1.10
N LYS A 127 18.58 3.52 -1.59
CA LYS A 127 18.89 2.12 -1.89
C LYS A 127 18.96 1.24 -0.65
N ALA A 128 19.47 1.78 0.47
CA ALA A 128 19.55 1.01 1.72
C ALA A 128 18.16 0.78 2.31
N TRP A 129 17.28 1.79 2.22
CA TRP A 129 15.88 1.64 2.62
C TRP A 129 15.15 0.60 1.77
N MET A 130 15.24 0.70 0.45
CA MET A 130 14.63 -0.28 -0.45
C MET A 130 15.17 -1.69 -0.19
N ALA A 131 16.48 -1.84 0.01
CA ALA A 131 17.10 -3.13 0.34
C ALA A 131 16.55 -3.69 1.65
N ARG A 132 16.33 -2.84 2.66
CA ARG A 132 15.73 -3.25 3.94
C ARG A 132 14.29 -3.72 3.79
N ILE A 133 13.47 -3.02 3.02
CA ILE A 133 12.10 -3.46 2.72
C ILE A 133 12.11 -4.82 2.01
N LYS A 134 12.94 -4.97 0.99
CA LYS A 134 13.11 -6.24 0.24
C LYS A 134 13.59 -7.38 1.13
N GLU A 135 14.46 -7.12 2.09
CA GLU A 135 14.91 -8.11 3.07
C GLU A 135 13.74 -8.66 3.90
N VAL A 136 12.88 -7.78 4.44
CA VAL A 136 11.72 -8.18 5.24
C VAL A 136 10.67 -8.90 4.39
N VAL A 137 10.42 -8.41 3.17
CA VAL A 137 9.58 -9.11 2.19
C VAL A 137 10.12 -10.51 1.91
N GLY A 138 11.42 -10.65 1.71
CA GLY A 138 12.07 -11.95 1.52
C GLY A 138 11.86 -12.89 2.70
N TRP A 139 11.92 -12.39 3.94
CA TRP A 139 11.62 -13.22 5.12
C TRP A 139 10.15 -13.66 5.16
N CYS A 140 9.22 -12.81 4.74
CA CYS A 140 7.80 -13.19 4.64
C CYS A 140 7.62 -14.31 3.61
N LEU A 141 8.18 -14.17 2.42
CA LEU A 141 8.09 -15.17 1.35
C LEU A 141 8.75 -16.50 1.74
N GLN A 142 9.89 -16.49 2.45
CA GLN A 142 10.56 -17.68 2.99
C GLN A 142 9.70 -18.44 4.01
N ASN A 143 8.77 -17.75 4.69
CA ASN A 143 7.81 -18.34 5.61
C ASN A 143 6.44 -18.59 4.95
N ASP A 144 6.36 -18.57 3.62
CA ASP A 144 5.12 -18.76 2.87
C ASP A 144 3.99 -17.83 3.36
N LEU A 145 4.32 -16.54 3.48
CA LEU A 145 3.38 -15.48 3.79
C LEU A 145 3.14 -14.64 2.53
N LYS A 146 1.90 -14.26 2.28
CA LYS A 146 1.55 -13.19 1.34
C LYS A 146 1.97 -11.84 1.93
N VAL A 147 2.29 -10.89 1.07
CA VAL A 147 2.77 -9.56 1.49
C VAL A 147 1.98 -8.48 0.78
N ILE A 148 1.58 -7.45 1.52
CA ILE A 148 1.02 -6.21 0.98
C ILE A 148 1.99 -5.07 1.31
N ILE A 149 2.44 -4.34 0.29
CA ILE A 149 3.25 -3.12 0.44
C ILE A 149 2.38 -1.93 0.02
N ASN A 150 2.42 -0.83 0.77
CA ASN A 150 1.65 0.37 0.45
C ASN A 150 2.49 1.66 0.47
N THR A 151 1.85 2.81 0.19
CA THR A 151 2.30 4.13 0.65
C THR A 151 1.57 4.48 1.94
N HIS A 152 2.28 4.99 2.96
CA HIS A 152 1.70 5.23 4.28
C HIS A 152 2.28 6.49 4.92
N HIS A 153 1.43 7.40 5.35
CA HIS A 153 1.81 8.68 5.97
C HIS A 153 2.68 9.60 5.10
N ASP A 154 2.67 9.43 3.79
CA ASP A 154 3.29 10.35 2.86
C ASP A 154 2.45 11.64 2.75
N LYS A 155 2.76 12.66 3.55
CA LYS A 155 1.92 13.84 3.77
C LYS A 155 1.64 14.69 2.52
N TRP A 156 2.55 14.66 1.54
CA TRP A 156 2.32 15.30 0.25
C TRP A 156 1.12 14.67 -0.49
N LEU A 157 0.84 13.39 -0.26
CA LEU A 157 -0.24 12.63 -0.87
C LEU A 157 -1.48 12.61 0.05
N GLU A 158 -1.32 12.14 1.29
CA GLU A 158 -2.43 11.89 2.20
C GLU A 158 -3.18 13.15 2.62
N GLY A 159 -2.48 14.28 2.81
CA GLY A 159 -3.09 15.49 3.36
C GLY A 159 -3.68 16.47 2.33
N ARG A 160 -3.64 16.17 1.02
CA ARG A 160 -3.88 17.15 -0.04
C ARG A 160 -4.70 16.63 -1.22
N PRO A 161 -5.87 15.98 -0.99
CA PRO A 161 -6.71 15.50 -2.08
C PRO A 161 -7.59 16.61 -2.66
N THR A 162 -6.99 17.66 -3.23
CA THR A 162 -7.66 18.81 -3.85
C THR A 162 -7.17 19.04 -5.27
N ASN A 163 -7.98 19.72 -6.08
CA ASN A 163 -7.62 20.05 -7.49
C ASN A 163 -6.34 20.86 -7.60
N GLU A 164 -6.02 21.66 -6.58
CA GLU A 164 -4.77 22.43 -6.51
C GLU A 164 -3.54 21.53 -6.61
N TYR A 165 -3.56 20.37 -5.95
CA TYR A 165 -2.42 19.45 -5.88
C TYR A 165 -2.58 18.21 -6.77
N LYS A 166 -3.75 18.01 -7.38
CA LYS A 166 -4.11 16.80 -8.11
C LYS A 166 -3.06 16.40 -9.14
N GLU A 167 -2.69 17.33 -10.01
CA GLU A 167 -1.76 17.04 -11.10
C GLU A 167 -0.36 16.71 -10.58
N GLU A 168 0.16 17.55 -9.67
CA GLU A 168 1.47 17.34 -9.06
C GLU A 168 1.54 16.02 -8.29
N ASN A 169 0.51 15.72 -7.50
CA ASN A 169 0.48 14.50 -6.69
C ASN A 169 0.34 13.25 -7.56
N ASN A 170 -0.46 13.27 -8.64
CA ASN A 170 -0.53 12.14 -9.58
C ASN A 170 0.82 11.89 -10.26
N GLN A 171 1.55 12.94 -10.67
CA GLN A 171 2.88 12.80 -11.24
C GLN A 171 3.87 12.19 -10.25
N LYS A 172 3.91 12.68 -9.01
CA LYS A 172 4.76 12.12 -7.94
C LYS A 172 4.39 10.67 -7.63
N LEU A 173 3.10 10.37 -7.53
CA LEU A 173 2.60 9.02 -7.27
C LEU A 173 3.00 8.04 -8.37
N ALA A 174 2.87 8.46 -9.63
CA ALA A 174 3.31 7.67 -10.77
C ALA A 174 4.81 7.36 -10.71
N LEU A 175 5.65 8.36 -10.44
CA LEU A 175 7.10 8.16 -10.33
C LEU A 175 7.47 7.29 -9.12
N LEU A 176 6.80 7.47 -7.99
CA LEU A 176 7.03 6.65 -6.80
C LEU A 176 6.69 5.18 -7.06
N TRP A 177 5.50 4.90 -7.60
CA TRP A 177 5.09 3.54 -7.91
C TRP A 177 5.88 2.92 -9.06
N LEU A 178 6.33 3.72 -10.03
CA LEU A 178 7.28 3.26 -11.05
C LEU A 178 8.56 2.70 -10.40
N ASN A 179 9.14 3.43 -9.43
CA ASN A 179 10.33 2.99 -8.71
C ASN A 179 10.05 1.73 -7.87
N ILE A 180 8.98 1.73 -7.07
CA ILE A 180 8.62 0.60 -6.22
C ILE A 180 8.33 -0.64 -7.08
N ALA A 181 7.44 -0.53 -8.07
CA ALA A 181 7.01 -1.65 -8.88
C ALA A 181 8.15 -2.26 -9.70
N SER A 182 9.08 -1.43 -10.18
CA SER A 182 10.28 -1.90 -10.90
C SER A 182 11.18 -2.77 -10.00
N GLU A 183 11.36 -2.41 -8.74
CA GLU A 183 12.16 -3.17 -7.77
C GLU A 183 11.55 -4.53 -7.42
N PHE A 184 10.23 -4.67 -7.54
CA PHE A 184 9.49 -5.90 -7.24
C PHE A 184 8.95 -6.63 -8.49
N ALA A 185 9.34 -6.22 -9.70
CA ALA A 185 8.79 -6.78 -10.94
C ALA A 185 8.98 -8.28 -11.11
N SER A 186 10.05 -8.85 -10.54
CA SER A 186 10.35 -10.29 -10.56
C SER A 186 9.76 -11.08 -9.39
N TYR A 187 9.19 -10.41 -8.38
CA TYR A 187 8.57 -11.09 -7.25
C TYR A 187 7.25 -11.74 -7.66
N ASP A 188 6.99 -12.92 -7.12
CA ASP A 188 5.80 -13.69 -7.48
C ASP A 188 4.48 -13.07 -6.96
N TYR A 189 3.37 -13.73 -7.26
CA TYR A 189 2.00 -13.29 -6.93
C TYR A 189 1.73 -13.08 -5.44
N ARG A 190 2.57 -13.63 -4.55
CA ARG A 190 2.39 -13.44 -3.10
C ARG A 190 2.63 -12.00 -2.65
N VAL A 191 3.31 -11.19 -3.46
CA VAL A 191 3.46 -9.75 -3.21
C VAL A 191 2.35 -8.98 -3.92
N ALA A 192 1.54 -8.28 -3.17
CA ALA A 192 0.51 -7.35 -3.63
C ALA A 192 0.89 -5.91 -3.29
N PHE A 193 0.36 -4.94 -4.02
CA PHE A 193 0.56 -3.52 -3.77
C PHE A 193 -0.75 -2.83 -3.41
N ALA A 194 -0.71 -1.90 -2.45
CA ALA A 194 -1.81 -1.01 -2.11
C ALA A 194 -1.43 0.44 -2.41
N GLY A 195 -2.18 1.09 -3.29
CA GLY A 195 -1.78 2.33 -3.96
C GLY A 195 -1.57 3.51 -3.03
N THR A 196 -2.45 3.64 -2.07
CA THR A 196 -2.44 4.71 -1.05
C THR A 196 -2.74 4.12 0.33
N ASN A 197 -3.06 4.98 1.30
CA ASN A 197 -3.60 4.60 2.59
C ASN A 197 -4.84 5.48 2.88
N GLU A 198 -4.89 6.18 3.96
CA GLU A 198 -6.03 6.99 4.40
C GLU A 198 -5.94 8.44 3.87
N VAL A 199 -6.05 8.61 2.57
CA VAL A 199 -6.04 9.94 1.93
C VAL A 199 -7.23 10.77 2.42
N HIS A 200 -6.95 11.95 2.99
CA HIS A 200 -7.94 12.86 3.55
C HIS A 200 -7.44 14.32 3.46
N VAL A 201 -8.33 15.28 3.57
CA VAL A 201 -7.93 16.66 3.77
C VAL A 201 -7.30 16.80 5.16
N ARG A 202 -6.14 17.44 5.23
CA ARG A 202 -5.41 17.64 6.48
C ARG A 202 -6.33 18.02 7.64
N ASP A 203 -6.15 17.33 8.77
CA ASP A 203 -6.92 17.52 10.00
C ASP A 203 -8.45 17.36 9.86
N ASN A 204 -8.92 16.79 8.75
CA ASN A 204 -10.33 16.54 8.47
C ASN A 204 -10.58 15.08 8.05
N TRP A 205 -10.99 14.28 9.00
CA TRP A 205 -11.36 12.86 8.82
C TRP A 205 -12.85 12.66 8.49
N GLY A 206 -13.57 13.76 8.32
CA GLY A 206 -15.00 13.74 8.05
C GLY A 206 -15.35 13.51 6.58
N LYS A 207 -16.62 13.75 6.26
CA LYS A 207 -17.18 13.53 4.92
C LYS A 207 -16.42 14.34 3.87
N PRO A 208 -15.99 13.68 2.76
CA PRO A 208 -15.32 14.35 1.65
C PRO A 208 -16.28 15.24 0.84
N THR A 209 -15.70 16.18 0.12
CA THR A 209 -16.37 16.85 -1.00
C THR A 209 -16.29 15.97 -2.27
N ALA A 210 -17.10 16.29 -3.28
CA ALA A 210 -17.00 15.63 -4.60
C ALA A 210 -15.60 15.82 -5.24
N GLU A 211 -14.94 16.96 -4.98
CA GLU A 211 -13.56 17.20 -5.40
C GLU A 211 -12.59 16.20 -4.77
N ASN A 212 -12.68 15.99 -3.45
CA ASN A 212 -11.78 15.08 -2.73
C ASN A 212 -11.93 13.64 -3.24
N LEU A 213 -13.17 13.20 -3.48
CA LEU A 213 -13.47 11.89 -4.07
C LEU A 213 -12.90 11.75 -5.48
N ALA A 214 -13.09 12.75 -6.34
CA ALA A 214 -12.56 12.76 -7.69
C ALA A 214 -11.02 12.71 -7.73
N VAL A 215 -10.36 13.37 -6.76
CA VAL A 215 -8.91 13.33 -6.63
C VAL A 215 -8.44 11.96 -6.14
N GLN A 216 -9.07 11.37 -5.12
CA GLN A 216 -8.76 10.00 -4.67
C GLN A 216 -8.94 8.98 -5.81
N ASN A 217 -10.04 9.06 -6.56
CA ASN A 217 -10.26 8.20 -7.71
C ASN A 217 -9.16 8.34 -8.77
N SER A 218 -8.64 9.55 -8.97
CA SER A 218 -7.52 9.77 -9.90
C SER A 218 -6.21 9.13 -9.42
N TYR A 219 -5.95 9.12 -8.11
CA TYR A 219 -4.80 8.44 -7.53
C TYR A 219 -4.88 6.92 -7.75
N ASN A 220 -6.05 6.34 -7.52
CA ASN A 220 -6.29 4.92 -7.76
C ASN A 220 -6.02 4.53 -9.22
N GLN A 221 -6.49 5.34 -10.19
CA GLN A 221 -6.23 5.09 -11.61
C GLN A 221 -4.74 5.22 -11.96
N THR A 222 -4.10 6.30 -11.52
CA THR A 222 -2.66 6.52 -11.74
C THR A 222 -1.82 5.36 -11.21
N PHE A 223 -2.15 4.85 -10.03
CA PHE A 223 -1.46 3.72 -9.43
C PHE A 223 -1.57 2.47 -10.30
N ILE A 224 -2.78 2.11 -10.75
CA ILE A 224 -2.97 0.93 -11.61
C ILE A 224 -2.20 1.08 -12.91
N ASP A 225 -2.38 2.19 -13.60
CA ASP A 225 -1.77 2.41 -14.91
C ASP A 225 -0.24 2.30 -14.86
N VAL A 226 0.39 2.95 -13.87
CA VAL A 226 1.85 2.93 -13.77
C VAL A 226 2.39 1.57 -13.35
N VAL A 227 1.75 0.87 -12.42
CA VAL A 227 2.23 -0.46 -12.03
C VAL A 227 2.11 -1.44 -13.18
N ARG A 228 0.99 -1.48 -13.92
CA ARG A 228 0.81 -2.32 -15.10
C ARG A 228 1.85 -2.04 -16.17
N ALA A 229 2.14 -0.76 -16.44
CA ALA A 229 3.15 -0.35 -17.42
C ALA A 229 4.57 -0.83 -17.13
N THR A 230 4.90 -1.22 -15.89
CA THR A 230 6.21 -1.79 -15.55
C THR A 230 6.39 -3.22 -16.08
N GLY A 231 5.32 -3.91 -16.45
CA GLY A 231 5.36 -5.25 -17.03
C GLY A 231 5.84 -6.35 -16.05
N GLY A 232 6.38 -7.44 -16.59
CA GLY A 232 6.78 -8.60 -15.79
C GLY A 232 5.61 -9.16 -14.99
N ASN A 233 5.86 -9.60 -13.74
CA ASN A 233 4.79 -10.08 -12.87
C ASN A 233 3.82 -8.96 -12.43
N ASN A 234 4.20 -7.70 -12.61
CA ASN A 234 3.31 -6.58 -12.31
C ASN A 234 2.13 -6.43 -13.29
N ALA A 235 2.24 -7.04 -14.47
CA ALA A 235 1.14 -7.07 -15.45
C ALA A 235 -0.15 -7.68 -14.85
N LYS A 236 -0.02 -8.68 -13.98
CA LYS A 236 -1.14 -9.38 -13.32
C LYS A 236 -1.04 -9.35 -11.78
N ARG A 237 -0.15 -8.55 -11.23
CA ARG A 237 -0.03 -8.43 -9.77
C ARG A 237 -1.33 -7.98 -9.15
N HIS A 238 -1.71 -8.56 -8.01
CA HIS A 238 -2.84 -8.09 -7.23
C HIS A 238 -2.59 -6.66 -6.76
N LEU A 239 -3.45 -5.74 -7.17
CA LEU A 239 -3.44 -4.33 -6.81
C LEU A 239 -4.63 -4.00 -5.93
N ILE A 240 -4.41 -3.16 -4.93
CA ILE A 240 -5.40 -2.80 -3.93
C ILE A 240 -5.57 -1.28 -3.97
N VAL A 241 -6.79 -0.83 -4.20
CA VAL A 241 -7.16 0.58 -4.26
C VAL A 241 -8.00 0.97 -3.05
N GLN A 242 -7.99 2.23 -2.68
CA GLN A 242 -8.59 2.70 -1.43
C GLN A 242 -9.77 3.63 -1.70
N THR A 243 -10.77 3.57 -0.83
CA THR A 243 -11.77 4.63 -0.70
C THR A 243 -11.17 5.83 0.02
N TYR A 244 -11.83 6.98 -0.03
CA TYR A 244 -11.40 8.15 0.75
C TYR A 244 -11.35 7.79 2.25
N VAL A 245 -10.22 8.09 2.91
CA VAL A 245 -9.94 7.71 4.32
C VAL A 245 -10.01 6.20 4.57
N CYS A 246 -9.99 5.38 3.54
CA CYS A 246 -10.32 3.95 3.65
C CYS A 246 -11.69 3.70 4.33
N ASN A 247 -12.60 4.65 4.28
CA ASN A 247 -13.93 4.51 4.86
C ASN A 247 -14.96 4.13 3.78
N PRO A 248 -15.64 3.00 3.90
CA PRO A 248 -16.62 2.56 2.91
C PRO A 248 -17.85 3.48 2.82
N ASP A 249 -18.18 4.25 3.88
CA ASP A 249 -19.25 5.24 3.85
C ASP A 249 -18.96 6.40 2.89
N PHE A 250 -17.69 6.60 2.52
CA PHE A 250 -17.25 7.68 1.65
C PHE A 250 -16.92 7.17 0.24
N GLY A 251 -17.90 6.58 -0.41
CA GLY A 251 -17.79 6.20 -1.80
C GLY A 251 -18.46 4.87 -2.15
N LEU A 252 -18.29 3.80 -1.36
CA LEU A 252 -18.83 2.49 -1.71
C LEU A 252 -20.36 2.44 -1.64
N TYR A 253 -20.97 3.07 -0.63
CA TYR A 253 -22.42 3.00 -0.43
C TYR A 253 -23.21 4.01 -1.25
N ASN A 254 -22.62 5.14 -1.63
CA ASN A 254 -23.29 6.19 -2.38
C ASN A 254 -22.92 6.25 -3.86
N GLY A 255 -22.05 5.33 -4.33
CA GLY A 255 -21.65 5.25 -5.74
C GLY A 255 -20.64 6.30 -6.20
N ASP A 256 -20.08 7.11 -5.31
CA ASP A 256 -19.06 8.12 -5.67
C ASP A 256 -17.66 7.51 -5.85
N PHE A 257 -17.45 6.27 -5.42
CA PHE A 257 -16.24 5.53 -5.69
C PHE A 257 -16.25 5.04 -7.14
N ILE A 258 -15.29 5.52 -7.93
CA ILE A 258 -15.10 5.06 -9.29
C ILE A 258 -14.09 3.92 -9.26
N ILE A 259 -14.55 2.73 -9.62
CA ILE A 259 -13.66 1.58 -9.80
C ILE A 259 -12.71 1.90 -10.95
N PRO A 260 -11.38 1.89 -10.74
CA PRO A 260 -10.43 2.19 -11.80
C PRO A 260 -10.47 1.13 -12.89
N THR A 261 -10.10 1.49 -14.11
CA THR A 261 -9.98 0.54 -15.21
C THR A 261 -8.64 -0.20 -15.14
N ASP A 262 -8.66 -1.50 -15.42
CA ASP A 262 -7.45 -2.34 -15.59
C ASP A 262 -7.51 -2.99 -16.99
N ALA A 263 -7.45 -2.14 -18.02
CA ALA A 263 -7.69 -2.54 -19.41
C ALA A 263 -6.65 -3.55 -19.93
N GLU A 264 -5.41 -3.46 -19.46
CA GLU A 264 -4.30 -4.35 -19.84
C GLU A 264 -4.62 -5.84 -19.50
N ASN A 265 -5.44 -6.08 -18.46
CA ASN A 265 -5.82 -7.42 -18.00
C ASN A 265 -7.26 -7.82 -18.34
N GLY A 266 -7.95 -7.06 -19.21
CA GLY A 266 -9.33 -7.38 -19.61
C GLY A 266 -10.36 -7.16 -18.52
N GLY A 267 -10.04 -6.46 -17.43
CA GLY A 267 -10.98 -6.14 -16.36
C GLY A 267 -10.35 -6.07 -14.98
N LEU A 268 -11.16 -6.31 -13.95
CA LEU A 268 -10.79 -6.11 -12.53
C LEU A 268 -10.37 -7.41 -11.81
N ASP A 269 -10.03 -8.47 -12.53
CA ASP A 269 -9.70 -9.77 -11.93
C ASP A 269 -8.52 -9.70 -10.95
N TYR A 270 -7.65 -8.70 -11.08
CA TYR A 270 -6.46 -8.51 -10.24
C TYR A 270 -6.51 -7.24 -9.39
N VAL A 271 -7.72 -6.68 -9.17
CA VAL A 271 -7.92 -5.47 -8.36
C VAL A 271 -8.90 -5.75 -7.24
N SER A 272 -8.62 -5.23 -6.04
CA SER A 272 -9.55 -5.19 -4.92
C SER A 272 -9.56 -3.83 -4.24
N VAL A 273 -10.57 -3.61 -3.40
CA VAL A 273 -10.74 -2.36 -2.64
C VAL A 273 -10.42 -2.62 -1.18
N GLU A 274 -9.60 -1.73 -0.61
CA GLU A 274 -9.28 -1.71 0.82
C GLU A 274 -10.18 -0.72 1.55
N PHE A 275 -10.65 -1.13 2.70
CA PHE A 275 -11.25 -0.24 3.69
C PHE A 275 -10.75 -0.61 5.09
N HIS A 276 -10.83 0.36 6.01
CA HIS A 276 -10.45 0.19 7.40
C HIS A 276 -11.71 0.14 8.28
N TYR A 277 -11.70 -0.74 9.27
CA TYR A 277 -12.81 -0.93 10.18
C TYR A 277 -12.39 -0.63 11.61
N TYR A 278 -12.91 0.47 12.18
CA TYR A 278 -12.66 0.92 13.55
C TYR A 278 -13.94 1.01 14.40
N THR A 279 -15.01 0.35 13.95
CA THR A 279 -16.29 0.43 14.65
C THR A 279 -16.52 -0.76 15.58
N PRO A 280 -16.93 -0.57 16.82
CA PRO A 280 -17.23 0.73 17.46
C PRO A 280 -15.95 1.44 17.93
N TRP A 281 -15.92 2.77 17.80
CA TRP A 281 -14.75 3.60 18.08
C TRP A 281 -14.32 3.56 19.55
N ASP A 282 -15.26 3.41 20.49
CA ASP A 282 -14.98 3.29 21.91
C ASP A 282 -14.16 2.02 22.27
N TYR A 283 -14.22 0.99 21.42
CA TYR A 283 -13.35 -0.19 21.51
C TYR A 283 -12.04 0.00 20.73
N ALA A 284 -12.13 0.35 19.44
CA ALA A 284 -10.99 0.30 18.55
C ALA A 284 -10.08 1.55 18.63
N GLY A 285 -10.63 2.73 18.89
CA GLY A 285 -9.90 4.01 18.91
C GLY A 285 -9.67 4.56 20.31
N GLU A 286 -10.72 4.62 21.14
CA GLU A 286 -10.61 5.15 22.52
C GLU A 286 -10.00 4.13 23.49
N CYS A 287 -9.97 2.84 23.13
CA CYS A 287 -9.51 1.76 23.97
C CYS A 287 -10.22 1.75 25.34
N LYS A 288 -11.50 2.19 25.37
CA LYS A 288 -12.31 2.26 26.58
C LYS A 288 -12.67 0.86 27.10
N TYR A 289 -12.80 -0.11 26.19
CA TYR A 289 -13.13 -1.49 26.49
C TYR A 289 -11.99 -2.42 26.07
N ASN A 290 -11.76 -3.46 26.88
CA ASN A 290 -10.70 -4.43 26.63
C ASN A 290 -11.24 -5.79 26.13
N TYR A 291 -12.55 -5.95 26.14
CA TYR A 291 -13.21 -7.20 25.78
C TYR A 291 -14.25 -6.98 24.69
N TRP A 292 -14.64 -8.06 24.06
CA TRP A 292 -15.62 -8.10 22.99
C TRP A 292 -16.70 -9.14 23.26
N GLY A 293 -17.95 -8.84 22.90
CA GLY A 293 -19.05 -9.80 22.87
C GLY A 293 -19.89 -9.85 24.14
N GLU A 294 -21.04 -10.51 23.99
CA GLU A 294 -22.14 -10.54 24.96
C GLU A 294 -21.74 -10.96 26.38
N PRO A 295 -20.81 -11.92 26.59
CA PRO A 295 -20.42 -12.31 27.97
C PRO A 295 -19.79 -11.17 28.79
N TYR A 296 -19.28 -10.14 28.13
CA TYR A 296 -18.60 -9.01 28.76
C TYR A 296 -19.49 -7.76 28.82
N LYS A 297 -20.50 -7.64 27.97
CA LYS A 297 -21.45 -6.52 27.99
C LYS A 297 -22.21 -6.41 29.30
N SER A 298 -22.69 -7.52 29.82
CA SER A 298 -23.40 -7.59 31.10
C SER A 298 -22.57 -7.14 32.29
N LYS A 299 -21.23 -7.19 32.14
CA LYS A 299 -20.27 -6.72 33.14
C LYS A 299 -19.83 -5.27 32.94
N GLY A 300 -20.24 -4.63 31.85
CA GLY A 300 -19.76 -3.31 31.46
C GLY A 300 -18.30 -3.28 30.96
N GLU A 301 -17.76 -4.43 30.56
CA GLU A 301 -16.37 -4.59 30.13
C GLU A 301 -16.20 -4.59 28.62
N ALA A 302 -17.30 -4.68 27.84
CA ALA A 302 -17.33 -4.61 26.38
C ALA A 302 -18.25 -3.47 25.90
N SER A 303 -18.00 -2.97 24.68
CA SER A 303 -18.87 -1.99 24.04
C SER A 303 -20.29 -2.56 23.88
N PRO A 304 -21.33 -1.80 24.21
CA PRO A 304 -22.72 -2.28 24.07
C PRO A 304 -23.11 -2.54 22.60
N ASN A 305 -22.36 -1.98 21.65
CA ASN A 305 -22.66 -2.02 20.21
C ASN A 305 -21.68 -2.85 19.39
N ASP A 306 -20.73 -3.58 19.98
CA ASP A 306 -19.64 -4.25 19.26
C ASP A 306 -20.12 -5.22 18.18
N GLU A 307 -20.88 -6.25 18.53
CA GLU A 307 -21.36 -7.27 17.58
C GLU A 307 -22.40 -6.70 16.62
N LYS A 308 -23.28 -5.82 17.11
CA LYS A 308 -24.30 -5.18 16.29
C LYS A 308 -23.68 -4.29 15.22
N SER A 309 -22.74 -3.42 15.61
CA SER A 309 -22.06 -2.53 14.66
C SER A 309 -21.27 -3.30 13.63
N MET A 310 -20.63 -4.41 14.02
CA MET A 310 -19.90 -5.26 13.10
C MET A 310 -20.85 -5.92 12.08
N THR A 311 -21.96 -6.50 12.55
CA THR A 311 -22.93 -7.15 11.67
C THR A 311 -23.52 -6.15 10.68
N GLU A 312 -23.98 -5.00 11.16
CA GLU A 312 -24.56 -3.95 10.31
C GLU A 312 -23.56 -3.44 9.26
N PHE A 313 -22.29 -3.26 9.66
CA PHE A 313 -21.23 -2.82 8.77
C PHE A 313 -21.02 -3.83 7.62
N PHE A 314 -20.77 -5.10 7.93
CA PHE A 314 -20.50 -6.11 6.91
C PHE A 314 -21.74 -6.45 6.07
N ASP A 315 -22.93 -6.38 6.63
CA ASP A 315 -24.19 -6.49 5.86
C ASP A 315 -24.31 -5.37 4.81
N ASN A 316 -23.88 -4.17 5.15
CA ASN A 316 -23.91 -3.03 4.22
C ASN A 316 -22.83 -3.15 3.15
N VAL A 317 -21.58 -3.51 3.51
CA VAL A 317 -20.48 -3.71 2.55
C VAL A 317 -20.81 -4.82 1.54
N GLY A 318 -21.53 -5.86 1.97
CA GLY A 318 -21.92 -7.01 1.13
C GLY A 318 -23.07 -6.76 0.17
N ARG A 319 -23.72 -5.59 0.18
CA ARG A 319 -24.85 -5.27 -0.69
C ARG A 319 -24.41 -4.43 -1.88
N PRO A 320 -24.34 -4.99 -3.11
CA PRO A 320 -24.05 -4.18 -4.28
C PRO A 320 -25.18 -3.16 -4.51
N GLY A 321 -24.88 -1.89 -4.47
CA GLY A 321 -25.78 -0.83 -4.92
C GLY A 321 -26.91 -0.46 -3.94
N ALA A 322 -26.67 -0.53 -2.64
CA ALA A 322 -27.60 0.06 -1.66
C ALA A 322 -27.31 1.53 -1.46
#